data_c7b19616028ddd3e1df77a2ccf5083c2
#
_entry.id   c7b19616028ddd3e1df77a2ccf5083c2
#
_cell.length_a   1.000
_cell.length_b   1.000
_cell.length_c   1.000
_cell.angle_alpha   90.00
_cell.angle_beta   90.00
_cell.angle_gamma   90.00
#
_symmetry.space_group_name_H-M   'P 1'
#
loop_
_entity.id
_entity.type
_entity.pdbx_description
1 polymer ?
#
loop_
_entity_poly.entity_id
_entity_poly.type
_entity_poly.pdbx_seq_one_letter_code
_entity_poly.pdbx_strand_id
1 'polypeptide(L)'
;VKVGSAVLTDEHGRVRKKILSNIAQDIAALKNRQIILVSSGAIAIGKRLLNIKNVELIEESQALAAVGQLELIKAWKAAFRDHSIDVGQVLLTPKEIQTTKDARNALKTINQLHRFRVLPIVNENDTTATDEIQFGDNDLLAAKLAKIFKADLLIMLSAVEGLYESFDDQTNQTTLIRQVSKVTKDIHAMAGKASKSGKGGMTSKIEAAKIMLSM
;
A
#
# COMPACT_ATOMS: atom_id res chain seq x y z
N VAL A 1 3.44 -7.70 -1.18
CA VAL A 1 4.22 -6.56 -0.67
C VAL A 1 3.39 -5.30 -0.81
N LYS A 2 3.28 -4.46 0.24
CA LYS A 2 2.62 -3.16 0.18
C LYS A 2 3.64 -2.04 0.37
N VAL A 3 3.59 -1.02 -0.46
CA VAL A 3 4.49 0.14 -0.38
C VAL A 3 3.68 1.41 -0.17
N GLY A 4 3.93 2.09 0.96
CA GLY A 4 3.24 3.33 1.33
C GLY A 4 3.69 4.54 0.49
N SER A 5 2.83 5.55 0.38
CA SER A 5 3.11 6.78 -0.38
C SER A 5 4.37 7.51 0.14
N ALA A 6 4.54 7.63 1.45
CA ALA A 6 5.71 8.28 2.07
C ALA A 6 7.04 7.53 1.81
N VAL A 7 7.00 6.25 1.42
CA VAL A 7 8.18 5.51 0.95
C VAL A 7 8.47 5.84 -0.51
N LEU A 8 7.43 5.90 -1.35
CA LEU A 8 7.54 6.05 -2.81
C LEU A 8 7.77 7.48 -3.26
N THR A 9 7.26 8.46 -2.51
CA THR A 9 7.39 9.88 -2.86
C THR A 9 8.07 10.67 -1.75
N ASP A 10 8.74 11.74 -2.14
CA ASP A 10 9.23 12.75 -1.20
C ASP A 10 8.09 13.70 -0.75
N GLU A 11 8.40 14.66 0.09
CA GLU A 11 7.45 15.68 0.58
C GLU A 11 6.86 16.57 -0.52
N HIS A 12 7.52 16.62 -1.69
CA HIS A 12 7.06 17.33 -2.88
C HIS A 12 6.32 16.46 -3.89
N GLY A 13 6.02 15.19 -3.55
CA GLY A 13 5.35 14.24 -4.44
C GLY A 13 6.22 13.72 -5.59
N ARG A 14 7.56 13.91 -5.54
CA ARG A 14 8.48 13.35 -6.53
C ARG A 14 8.74 11.88 -6.23
N VAL A 15 8.66 11.06 -7.27
CA VAL A 15 8.95 9.63 -7.14
C VAL A 15 10.40 9.38 -6.77
N ARG A 16 10.65 8.63 -5.71
CA ARG A 16 11.99 8.23 -5.23
C ARG A 16 12.50 7.05 -6.06
N LYS A 17 12.96 7.33 -7.28
CA LYS A 17 13.38 6.32 -8.27
C LYS A 17 14.36 5.27 -7.71
N LYS A 18 15.33 5.69 -6.87
CA LYS A 18 16.30 4.79 -6.25
C LYS A 18 15.60 3.77 -5.32
N ILE A 19 14.59 4.19 -4.57
CA ILE A 19 13.83 3.30 -3.69
C ILE A 19 13.03 2.29 -4.53
N LEU A 20 12.38 2.74 -5.60
CA LEU A 20 11.67 1.84 -6.51
C LEU A 20 12.62 0.80 -7.13
N SER A 21 13.81 1.24 -7.57
CA SER A 21 14.84 0.36 -8.13
C SER A 21 15.32 -0.68 -7.10
N ASN A 22 15.56 -0.28 -5.85
CA ASN A 22 15.96 -1.21 -4.79
C ASN A 22 14.86 -2.25 -4.51
N ILE A 23 13.60 -1.80 -4.39
CA ILE A 23 12.45 -2.71 -4.19
C ILE A 23 12.30 -3.66 -5.39
N ALA A 24 12.49 -3.18 -6.62
CA ALA A 24 12.42 -4.02 -7.80
C ALA A 24 13.55 -5.07 -7.81
N GLN A 25 14.76 -4.70 -7.41
CA GLN A 25 15.89 -5.61 -7.24
C GLN A 25 15.60 -6.70 -6.19
N ASP A 26 15.08 -6.31 -5.02
CA ASP A 26 14.73 -7.25 -3.95
C ASP A 26 13.63 -8.22 -4.41
N ILE A 27 12.59 -7.72 -5.08
CA ILE A 27 11.52 -8.56 -5.64
C ILE A 27 12.06 -9.49 -6.71
N ALA A 28 12.93 -9.02 -7.60
CA ALA A 28 13.54 -9.84 -8.66
C ALA A 28 14.42 -10.98 -8.11
N ALA A 29 15.01 -10.76 -6.93
CA ALA A 29 15.81 -11.78 -6.23
C ALA A 29 14.95 -12.93 -5.65
N LEU A 30 13.65 -12.70 -5.43
CA LEU A 30 12.72 -13.69 -4.88
C LEU A 30 12.24 -14.68 -5.93
N LYS A 31 13.16 -15.52 -6.42
CA LYS A 31 12.85 -16.53 -7.44
C LYS A 31 11.78 -17.51 -6.94
N ASN A 32 10.92 -17.95 -7.87
CA ASN A 32 9.86 -18.96 -7.61
C ASN A 32 8.82 -18.52 -6.56
N ARG A 33 8.60 -17.23 -6.37
CA ARG A 33 7.54 -16.69 -5.52
C ARG A 33 6.51 -15.94 -6.38
N GLN A 34 5.24 -16.13 -6.05
CA GLN A 34 4.16 -15.31 -6.60
C GLN A 34 4.03 -14.06 -5.74
N ILE A 35 4.23 -12.91 -6.35
CA ILE A 35 4.24 -11.62 -5.64
C ILE A 35 3.12 -10.75 -6.18
N ILE A 36 2.39 -10.11 -5.27
CA ILE A 36 1.44 -9.04 -5.56
C ILE A 36 2.03 -7.77 -4.93
N LEU A 37 2.23 -6.73 -5.74
CA LEU A 37 2.70 -5.44 -5.27
C LEU A 37 1.51 -4.49 -5.11
N VAL A 38 1.23 -4.05 -3.88
CA VAL A 38 0.22 -3.02 -3.61
C VAL A 38 0.93 -1.67 -3.44
N SER A 39 0.62 -0.72 -4.29
CA SER A 39 1.32 0.56 -4.38
C SER A 39 0.39 1.73 -4.11
N SER A 40 0.84 2.64 -3.27
CA SER A 40 0.19 3.94 -3.03
C SER A 40 0.91 5.05 -3.80
N GLY A 41 0.47 6.30 -3.64
CA GLY A 41 1.21 7.49 -4.08
C GLY A 41 0.63 8.21 -5.29
N ALA A 42 -0.42 7.71 -5.93
CA ALA A 42 -1.02 8.32 -7.10
C ALA A 42 -1.45 9.78 -6.84
N ILE A 43 -2.21 10.03 -5.77
CA ILE A 43 -2.67 11.39 -5.41
C ILE A 43 -1.48 12.34 -5.17
N ALA A 44 -0.44 11.91 -4.44
CA ALA A 44 0.73 12.75 -4.18
C ALA A 44 1.48 13.14 -5.46
N ILE A 45 1.61 12.19 -6.40
CA ILE A 45 2.20 12.43 -7.70
C ILE A 45 1.34 13.39 -8.53
N GLY A 46 0.01 13.19 -8.53
CA GLY A 46 -0.94 14.06 -9.23
C GLY A 46 -0.91 15.49 -8.71
N LYS A 47 -0.90 15.68 -7.39
CA LYS A 47 -0.74 17.01 -6.75
C LYS A 47 0.50 17.74 -7.28
N ARG A 48 1.62 17.05 -7.34
CA ARG A 48 2.86 17.62 -7.87
C ARG A 48 2.73 18.01 -9.36
N LEU A 49 2.19 17.09 -10.17
CA LEU A 49 2.10 17.30 -11.62
C LEU A 49 1.21 18.49 -12.00
N LEU A 50 0.12 18.67 -11.26
CA LEU A 50 -0.83 19.76 -11.48
C LEU A 50 -0.56 20.99 -10.61
N ASN A 51 0.51 20.95 -9.77
CA ASN A 51 0.88 22.03 -8.85
C ASN A 51 -0.27 22.41 -7.88
N ILE A 52 -1.06 21.42 -7.43
CA ILE A 52 -2.17 21.61 -6.50
C ILE A 52 -1.71 21.27 -5.09
N LYS A 53 -1.81 22.22 -4.17
CA LYS A 53 -1.37 22.04 -2.76
C LYS A 53 -2.48 21.53 -1.86
N ASN A 54 -3.63 22.17 -1.92
CA ASN A 54 -4.79 21.86 -1.08
C ASN A 54 -5.82 21.08 -1.89
N VAL A 55 -6.46 20.14 -1.24
CA VAL A 55 -7.53 19.30 -1.80
C VAL A 55 -8.62 19.26 -0.76
N GLU A 56 -9.79 19.74 -1.09
CA GLU A 56 -10.93 19.85 -0.18
C GLU A 56 -12.05 18.90 -0.60
N LEU A 57 -12.19 18.70 -1.91
CA LEU A 57 -13.26 17.90 -2.47
C LEU A 57 -12.76 16.50 -2.88
N ILE A 58 -13.66 15.53 -2.84
CA ILE A 58 -13.34 14.15 -3.23
C ILE A 58 -13.01 14.05 -4.71
N GLU A 59 -13.75 14.74 -5.55
CA GLU A 59 -13.54 14.77 -7.01
C GLU A 59 -12.17 15.35 -7.38
N GLU A 60 -11.62 16.26 -6.58
CA GLU A 60 -10.25 16.75 -6.75
C GLU A 60 -9.25 15.62 -6.48
N SER A 61 -9.44 14.87 -5.38
CA SER A 61 -8.61 13.71 -5.07
C SER A 61 -8.69 12.64 -6.17
N GLN A 62 -9.89 12.39 -6.70
CA GLN A 62 -10.13 11.45 -7.79
C GLN A 62 -9.41 11.88 -9.07
N ALA A 63 -9.52 13.15 -9.44
CA ALA A 63 -8.84 13.69 -10.61
C ALA A 63 -7.30 13.63 -10.46
N LEU A 64 -6.79 13.98 -9.29
CA LEU A 64 -5.36 13.87 -8.98
C LEU A 64 -4.85 12.43 -9.03
N ALA A 65 -5.64 11.49 -8.49
CA ALA A 65 -5.31 10.07 -8.58
C ALA A 65 -5.26 9.58 -10.03
N ALA A 66 -6.23 10.00 -10.87
CA ALA A 66 -6.25 9.66 -12.30
C ALA A 66 -4.97 10.10 -13.02
N VAL A 67 -4.53 11.34 -12.79
CA VAL A 67 -3.30 11.88 -13.39
C VAL A 67 -2.06 11.21 -12.83
N GLY A 68 -1.99 11.06 -11.51
CA GLY A 68 -0.79 10.53 -10.84
C GLY A 68 -0.60 9.03 -11.03
N GLN A 69 -1.69 8.27 -11.21
CA GLN A 69 -1.63 6.82 -11.43
C GLN A 69 -0.85 6.45 -12.69
N LEU A 70 -0.97 7.23 -13.76
CA LEU A 70 -0.20 7.01 -14.99
C LEU A 70 1.31 7.10 -14.75
N GLU A 71 1.76 8.10 -14.02
CA GLU A 71 3.18 8.27 -13.71
C GLU A 71 3.67 7.25 -12.67
N LEU A 72 2.83 6.87 -11.73
CA LEU A 72 3.15 5.82 -10.76
C LEU A 72 3.43 4.49 -11.46
N ILE A 73 2.54 4.06 -12.35
CA ILE A 73 2.73 2.78 -13.06
C ILE A 73 3.90 2.84 -14.05
N LYS A 74 4.13 3.99 -14.70
CA LYS A 74 5.32 4.23 -15.52
C LYS A 74 6.62 4.09 -14.71
N ALA A 75 6.65 4.66 -13.50
CA ALA A 75 7.81 4.58 -12.63
C ALA A 75 8.11 3.13 -12.20
N TRP A 76 7.09 2.36 -11.84
CA TRP A 76 7.25 0.93 -11.55
C TRP A 76 7.70 0.14 -12.78
N LYS A 77 7.10 0.37 -13.94
CA LYS A 77 7.53 -0.28 -15.18
C LYS A 77 9.00 0.00 -15.48
N ALA A 78 9.46 1.23 -15.29
CA ALA A 78 10.86 1.59 -15.45
C ALA A 78 11.78 0.89 -14.45
N ALA A 79 11.36 0.77 -13.17
CA ALA A 79 12.14 0.11 -12.13
C ALA A 79 12.31 -1.40 -12.38
N PHE A 80 11.29 -2.07 -12.90
CA PHE A 80 11.34 -3.52 -13.19
C PHE A 80 11.96 -3.88 -14.54
N ARG A 81 12.10 -2.92 -15.45
CA ARG A 81 12.65 -3.16 -16.81
C ARG A 81 14.04 -3.77 -16.77
N ASP A 82 14.91 -3.30 -15.89
CA ASP A 82 16.30 -3.76 -15.81
C ASP A 82 16.41 -5.20 -15.28
N HIS A 83 15.31 -5.74 -14.73
CA HIS A 83 15.17 -7.11 -14.25
C HIS A 83 14.39 -8.00 -15.21
N SER A 84 14.01 -7.50 -16.40
CA SER A 84 13.17 -8.22 -17.38
C SER A 84 11.85 -8.72 -16.80
N ILE A 85 11.25 -7.94 -15.90
CA ILE A 85 9.95 -8.22 -15.28
C ILE A 85 8.92 -7.26 -15.86
N ASP A 86 7.93 -7.81 -16.56
CA ASP A 86 6.77 -7.04 -16.98
C ASP A 86 5.81 -6.80 -15.80
N VAL A 87 5.12 -5.66 -15.82
CA VAL A 87 4.16 -5.27 -14.79
C VAL A 87 2.77 -5.09 -15.37
N GLY A 88 1.75 -5.50 -14.64
CA GLY A 88 0.34 -5.33 -14.98
C GLY A 88 -0.41 -4.56 -13.91
N GLN A 89 -1.10 -3.48 -14.28
CA GLN A 89 -1.91 -2.69 -13.36
C GLN A 89 -3.25 -3.35 -13.09
N VAL A 90 -3.65 -3.40 -11.80
CA VAL A 90 -4.98 -3.81 -11.35
C VAL A 90 -5.50 -2.75 -10.40
N LEU A 91 -6.62 -2.11 -10.74
CA LEU A 91 -7.28 -1.14 -9.88
C LEU A 91 -8.52 -1.79 -9.27
N LEU A 92 -8.65 -1.70 -7.95
CA LEU A 92 -9.72 -2.34 -7.20
C LEU A 92 -10.43 -1.34 -6.29
N THR A 93 -11.74 -1.45 -6.22
CA THR A 93 -12.53 -0.74 -5.22
C THR A 93 -12.71 -1.60 -3.96
N PRO A 94 -13.03 -1.00 -2.82
CA PRO A 94 -13.36 -1.73 -1.60
C PRO A 94 -14.45 -2.78 -1.78
N LYS A 95 -15.46 -2.48 -2.61
CA LYS A 95 -16.58 -3.37 -2.91
C LYS A 95 -16.13 -4.67 -3.56
N GLU A 96 -15.18 -4.59 -4.50
CA GLU A 96 -14.69 -5.75 -5.26
C GLU A 96 -13.87 -6.72 -4.42
N ILE A 97 -13.48 -6.33 -3.20
CA ILE A 97 -12.70 -7.18 -2.30
C ILE A 97 -13.33 -7.33 -0.91
N GLN A 98 -14.64 -7.11 -0.78
CA GLN A 98 -15.34 -7.32 0.49
C GLN A 98 -15.41 -8.80 0.86
N THR A 99 -15.74 -9.65 -0.12
CA THR A 99 -15.83 -11.09 0.05
C THR A 99 -15.02 -11.83 -1.02
N THR A 100 -14.72 -13.10 -0.78
CA THR A 100 -14.08 -13.97 -1.79
C THR A 100 -14.92 -14.09 -3.06
N LYS A 101 -16.26 -13.99 -2.94
CA LYS A 101 -17.16 -14.02 -4.10
C LYS A 101 -16.98 -12.78 -4.97
N ASP A 102 -16.93 -11.58 -4.35
CA ASP A 102 -16.74 -10.30 -5.06
C ASP A 102 -15.36 -10.27 -5.72
N ALA A 103 -14.32 -10.72 -5.01
CA ALA A 103 -12.95 -10.74 -5.50
C ALA A 103 -12.65 -11.78 -6.59
N ARG A 104 -13.62 -12.64 -6.96
CA ARG A 104 -13.39 -13.74 -7.91
C ARG A 104 -12.79 -13.29 -9.24
N ASN A 105 -13.24 -12.17 -9.79
CA ASN A 105 -12.71 -11.66 -11.06
C ASN A 105 -11.27 -11.12 -10.87
N ALA A 106 -11.02 -10.35 -9.82
CA ALA A 106 -9.67 -9.87 -9.47
C ALA A 106 -8.71 -11.05 -9.26
N LEU A 107 -9.14 -12.10 -8.53
CA LEU A 107 -8.39 -13.35 -8.36
C LEU A 107 -8.00 -13.98 -9.69
N LYS A 108 -8.97 -14.15 -10.61
CA LYS A 108 -8.70 -14.75 -11.93
C LYS A 108 -7.71 -13.92 -12.73
N THR A 109 -7.88 -12.60 -12.74
CA THR A 109 -6.99 -11.66 -13.46
C THR A 109 -5.56 -11.72 -12.91
N ILE A 110 -5.39 -11.61 -11.59
CA ILE A 110 -4.08 -11.65 -10.96
C ILE A 110 -3.40 -13.02 -11.17
N ASN A 111 -4.14 -14.12 -11.02
CA ASN A 111 -3.62 -15.46 -11.31
C ASN A 111 -3.19 -15.61 -12.79
N GLN A 112 -3.92 -14.99 -13.70
CA GLN A 112 -3.55 -15.03 -15.12
C GLN A 112 -2.30 -14.18 -15.41
N LEU A 113 -2.15 -13.02 -14.75
CA LEU A 113 -0.91 -12.24 -14.80
C LEU A 113 0.30 -13.06 -14.32
N HIS A 114 0.17 -13.77 -13.20
CA HIS A 114 1.23 -14.66 -12.71
C HIS A 114 1.57 -15.78 -13.72
N ARG A 115 0.56 -16.38 -14.40
CA ARG A 115 0.81 -17.36 -15.47
C ARG A 115 1.57 -16.77 -16.64
N PHE A 116 1.32 -15.51 -16.96
CA PHE A 116 2.06 -14.76 -17.99
C PHE A 116 3.43 -14.28 -17.51
N ARG A 117 3.82 -14.55 -16.25
CA ARG A 117 5.04 -14.05 -15.61
C ARG A 117 5.08 -12.52 -15.50
N VAL A 118 3.91 -11.91 -15.41
CA VAL A 118 3.73 -10.46 -15.22
C VAL A 118 3.48 -10.20 -13.74
N LEU A 119 4.19 -9.23 -13.16
CA LEU A 119 4.00 -8.81 -11.78
C LEU A 119 2.74 -7.93 -11.68
N PRO A 120 1.71 -8.35 -10.92
CA PRO A 120 0.54 -7.50 -10.70
C PRO A 120 0.90 -6.36 -9.73
N ILE A 121 0.63 -5.13 -10.16
CA ILE A 121 0.68 -3.93 -9.33
C ILE A 121 -0.73 -3.47 -9.06
N VAL A 122 -1.15 -3.60 -7.82
CA VAL A 122 -2.50 -3.29 -7.37
C VAL A 122 -2.51 -1.92 -6.70
N ASN A 123 -3.53 -1.13 -6.96
CA ASN A 123 -3.86 0.08 -6.22
C ASN A 123 -5.38 0.18 -6.03
N GLU A 124 -5.81 1.04 -5.11
CA GLU A 124 -7.21 1.43 -5.03
C GLU A 124 -7.63 2.16 -6.31
N ASN A 125 -8.86 1.92 -6.78
CA ASN A 125 -9.45 2.70 -7.86
C ASN A 125 -10.01 4.01 -7.29
N ASP A 126 -9.11 4.91 -6.93
CA ASP A 126 -9.46 6.23 -6.36
C ASP A 126 -10.42 7.02 -7.26
N THR A 127 -10.44 6.76 -8.57
CA THR A 127 -11.27 7.53 -9.52
C THR A 127 -12.76 7.27 -9.37
N THR A 128 -13.15 6.15 -8.79
CA THR A 128 -14.55 5.74 -8.60
C THR A 128 -14.89 5.51 -7.13
N ALA A 129 -13.93 5.70 -6.22
CA ALA A 129 -14.16 5.57 -4.79
C ALA A 129 -15.02 6.73 -4.28
N THR A 130 -16.07 6.42 -3.49
CA THR A 130 -16.92 7.41 -2.82
C THR A 130 -16.51 7.58 -1.37
N ASP A 131 -16.91 8.68 -0.71
CA ASP A 131 -16.58 8.96 0.69
C ASP A 131 -17.00 7.83 1.64
N GLU A 132 -18.09 7.13 1.33
CA GLU A 132 -18.63 6.03 2.12
C GLU A 132 -17.84 4.73 1.94
N ILE A 133 -17.06 4.60 0.88
CA ILE A 133 -16.45 3.34 0.44
C ILE A 133 -14.92 3.43 0.33
N GLN A 134 -14.31 4.56 0.67
CA GLN A 134 -12.84 4.68 0.63
C GLN A 134 -12.20 3.76 1.68
N PHE A 135 -11.29 2.87 1.25
CA PHE A 135 -10.38 2.25 2.22
C PHE A 135 -9.54 3.30 2.93
N GLY A 136 -9.29 4.41 2.24
CA GLY A 136 -8.40 5.44 2.74
C GLY A 136 -6.97 4.96 2.96
N ASP A 137 -6.74 3.63 2.83
CA ASP A 137 -5.47 3.03 3.17
C ASP A 137 -5.24 1.69 2.45
N ASN A 138 -4.23 1.68 1.61
CA ASN A 138 -3.77 0.48 0.93
C ASN A 138 -3.23 -0.62 1.88
N ASP A 139 -3.07 -0.35 3.20
CA ASP A 139 -2.73 -1.39 4.17
C ASP A 139 -3.88 -2.39 4.31
N LEU A 140 -5.12 -1.89 4.43
CA LEU A 140 -6.31 -2.75 4.49
C LEU A 140 -6.58 -3.46 3.17
N LEU A 141 -6.40 -2.78 2.03
CA LEU A 141 -6.47 -3.40 0.70
C LEU A 141 -5.48 -4.56 0.60
N ALA A 142 -4.22 -4.34 0.99
CA ALA A 142 -3.18 -5.36 0.95
C ALA A 142 -3.49 -6.55 1.86
N ALA A 143 -3.97 -6.32 3.08
CA ALA A 143 -4.34 -7.38 4.01
C ALA A 143 -5.53 -8.21 3.52
N LYS A 144 -6.57 -7.57 2.97
CA LYS A 144 -7.71 -8.27 2.37
C LYS A 144 -7.30 -9.09 1.17
N LEU A 145 -6.48 -8.54 0.27
CA LEU A 145 -5.91 -9.28 -0.85
C LEU A 145 -5.09 -10.48 -0.36
N ALA A 146 -4.19 -10.28 0.60
CA ALA A 146 -3.39 -11.34 1.18
C ALA A 146 -4.27 -12.47 1.73
N LYS A 147 -5.34 -12.14 2.45
CA LYS A 147 -6.32 -13.12 2.95
C LYS A 147 -7.02 -13.86 1.83
N ILE A 148 -7.53 -13.16 0.81
CA ILE A 148 -8.27 -13.73 -0.33
C ILE A 148 -7.36 -14.66 -1.15
N PHE A 149 -6.09 -14.27 -1.36
CA PHE A 149 -5.09 -15.06 -2.08
C PHE A 149 -4.43 -16.14 -1.21
N LYS A 150 -4.75 -16.21 0.09
CA LYS A 150 -4.08 -17.10 1.06
C LYS A 150 -2.55 -16.94 1.00
N ALA A 151 -2.12 -15.68 1.02
CA ALA A 151 -0.70 -15.37 0.96
C ALA A 151 0.03 -15.86 2.23
N ASP A 152 1.21 -16.43 2.07
CA ASP A 152 2.05 -16.90 3.18
C ASP A 152 2.62 -15.74 4.01
N LEU A 153 2.77 -14.55 3.39
CA LEU A 153 3.41 -13.38 4.01
C LEU A 153 2.87 -12.08 3.45
N LEU A 154 2.59 -11.12 4.32
CA LEU A 154 2.36 -9.72 3.98
C LEU A 154 3.51 -8.85 4.50
N ILE A 155 4.21 -8.18 3.60
CA ILE A 155 5.25 -7.21 3.94
C ILE A 155 4.70 -5.81 3.69
N MET A 156 4.72 -4.93 4.71
CA MET A 156 4.29 -3.55 4.61
C MET A 156 5.49 -2.61 4.78
N LEU A 157 5.97 -2.02 3.68
CA LEU A 157 7.05 -1.04 3.71
C LEU A 157 6.50 0.32 4.12
N SER A 158 7.07 0.89 5.17
CA SER A 158 6.63 2.11 5.83
C SER A 158 7.79 3.08 6.03
N ALA A 159 7.49 4.36 6.23
CA ALA A 159 8.49 5.39 6.57
C ALA A 159 8.88 5.37 8.06
N VAL A 160 8.22 4.54 8.87
CA VAL A 160 8.54 4.34 10.29
C VAL A 160 9.08 2.93 10.50
N GLU A 161 9.98 2.76 11.47
CA GLU A 161 10.65 1.48 11.74
C GLU A 161 9.69 0.40 12.28
N GLY A 162 8.64 0.79 12.97
CA GLY A 162 7.65 -0.13 13.53
C GLY A 162 6.69 0.50 14.52
N LEU A 163 6.11 -0.34 15.37
CA LEU A 163 5.28 0.06 16.50
C LEU A 163 6.18 0.32 17.71
N TYR A 164 5.95 1.44 18.37
CA TYR A 164 6.65 1.80 19.60
C TYR A 164 5.70 1.71 20.79
N GLU A 165 6.23 1.33 21.94
CA GLU A 165 5.55 1.52 23.23
C GLU A 165 5.30 3.02 23.47
N SER A 166 4.40 3.37 24.38
CA SER A 166 4.11 4.76 24.72
C SER A 166 5.39 5.52 25.08
N PHE A 167 5.46 6.77 24.65
CA PHE A 167 6.54 7.67 24.98
C PHE A 167 6.63 7.83 26.51
N ASP A 168 7.77 7.50 27.09
CA ASP A 168 8.04 7.76 28.49
C ASP A 168 8.58 9.19 28.62
N ASP A 169 7.74 10.09 29.11
CA ASP A 169 8.07 11.51 29.30
C ASP A 169 9.26 11.75 30.24
N GLN A 170 9.59 10.78 31.12
CA GLN A 170 10.69 10.91 32.07
C GLN A 170 12.05 10.53 31.46
N THR A 171 12.07 9.53 30.59
CA THR A 171 13.31 9.01 30.01
C THR A 171 13.56 9.49 28.57
N ASN A 172 12.57 10.11 27.94
CA ASN A 172 12.60 10.54 26.53
C ASN A 172 12.92 9.38 25.56
N GLN A 173 12.63 8.12 25.99
CA GLN A 173 12.90 6.91 25.23
C GLN A 173 11.63 6.25 24.75
N THR A 174 11.65 5.83 23.51
CA THR A 174 10.61 4.98 22.93
C THR A 174 11.19 3.61 22.64
N THR A 175 10.51 2.56 23.09
CA THR A 175 10.94 1.17 22.84
C THR A 175 10.24 0.63 21.61
N LEU A 176 11.03 0.16 20.64
CA LEU A 176 10.50 -0.49 19.45
C LEU A 176 9.98 -1.90 19.80
N ILE A 177 8.72 -2.16 19.50
CA ILE A 177 8.11 -3.48 19.64
C ILE A 177 8.52 -4.32 18.42
N ARG A 178 9.41 -5.28 18.65
CA ARG A 178 9.96 -6.11 17.57
C ARG A 178 8.99 -7.17 17.07
N GLN A 179 8.08 -7.64 17.94
CA GLN A 179 7.16 -8.71 17.61
C GLN A 179 5.84 -8.56 18.34
N VAL A 180 4.74 -8.73 17.62
CA VAL A 180 3.38 -8.77 18.16
C VAL A 180 2.74 -10.07 17.71
N SER A 181 2.52 -10.99 18.64
CA SER A 181 1.86 -12.28 18.36
C SER A 181 0.34 -12.22 18.37
N LYS A 182 -0.23 -11.19 19.04
CA LYS A 182 -1.68 -10.99 19.15
C LYS A 182 -1.98 -9.50 19.25
N VAL A 183 -2.91 -9.03 18.47
CA VAL A 183 -3.40 -7.64 18.55
C VAL A 183 -4.39 -7.53 19.72
N THR A 184 -3.94 -6.94 20.83
CA THR A 184 -4.73 -6.63 22.02
C THR A 184 -5.25 -5.20 21.98
N LYS A 185 -6.09 -4.83 22.97
CA LYS A 185 -6.54 -3.44 23.13
C LYS A 185 -5.35 -2.49 23.41
N ASP A 186 -4.34 -2.95 24.13
CA ASP A 186 -3.16 -2.17 24.46
C ASP A 186 -2.32 -1.91 23.22
N ILE A 187 -2.10 -2.92 22.39
CA ILE A 187 -1.42 -2.77 21.07
C ILE A 187 -2.17 -1.77 20.19
N HIS A 188 -3.50 -1.80 20.22
CA HIS A 188 -4.33 -0.84 19.49
C HIS A 188 -4.20 0.59 20.03
N ALA A 189 -4.12 0.75 21.35
CA ALA A 189 -3.94 2.04 22.02
C ALA A 189 -2.56 2.66 21.70
N MET A 190 -1.51 1.84 21.54
CA MET A 190 -0.16 2.27 21.16
C MET A 190 -0.07 2.84 19.75
N ALA A 191 -1.03 2.54 18.88
CA ALA A 191 -1.05 3.08 17.51
C ALA A 191 -1.14 4.63 17.45
N GLY A 192 -1.52 5.26 18.54
CA GLY A 192 -1.68 6.72 18.62
C GLY A 192 -2.80 7.25 17.72
N LYS A 193 -2.92 8.59 17.65
CA LYS A 193 -3.80 9.26 16.69
C LYS A 193 -3.17 9.23 15.30
N ALA A 194 -4.01 9.09 14.26
CA ALA A 194 -3.56 9.08 12.85
C ALA A 194 -2.61 10.25 12.56
N SER A 195 -1.50 9.96 11.86
CA SER A 195 -0.53 10.98 11.48
C SER A 195 -1.14 11.98 10.49
N LYS A 196 -0.75 13.26 10.57
CA LYS A 196 -1.23 14.34 9.69
C LYS A 196 -0.83 14.16 8.22
N SER A 197 0.08 13.24 7.88
CA SER A 197 0.71 13.13 6.55
C SER A 197 0.19 12.00 5.66
N GLY A 198 -0.89 11.30 6.02
CA GLY A 198 -1.48 10.25 5.18
C GLY A 198 -2.73 9.66 5.80
N LYS A 199 -3.65 9.17 4.95
CA LYS A 199 -4.89 8.50 5.38
C LYS A 199 -4.62 7.17 6.13
N GLY A 200 -3.40 6.59 6.02
CA GLY A 200 -2.96 5.37 6.68
C GLY A 200 -1.93 5.62 7.77
N GLY A 201 -2.32 5.51 9.03
CA GLY A 201 -1.43 5.59 10.19
C GLY A 201 -0.99 4.22 10.70
N MET A 202 -0.43 4.19 11.92
CA MET A 202 -0.11 2.92 12.59
C MET A 202 -1.38 2.08 12.86
N THR A 203 -2.51 2.73 13.12
CA THR A 203 -3.81 2.06 13.33
C THR A 203 -4.19 1.14 12.17
N SER A 204 -4.07 1.62 10.92
CA SER A 204 -4.39 0.78 9.75
C SER A 204 -3.44 -0.40 9.57
N LYS A 205 -2.17 -0.24 9.93
CA LYS A 205 -1.19 -1.35 9.92
C LYS A 205 -1.53 -2.41 10.96
N ILE A 206 -1.99 -1.99 12.13
CA ILE A 206 -2.45 -2.91 13.19
C ILE A 206 -3.73 -3.64 12.75
N GLU A 207 -4.68 -2.95 12.12
CA GLU A 207 -5.87 -3.59 11.57
C GLU A 207 -5.52 -4.58 10.44
N ALA A 208 -4.58 -4.22 9.57
CA ALA A 208 -4.06 -5.11 8.55
C ALA A 208 -3.40 -6.36 9.16
N ALA A 209 -2.58 -6.19 10.20
CA ALA A 209 -1.97 -7.29 10.94
C ALA A 209 -3.03 -8.20 11.58
N LYS A 210 -4.08 -7.61 12.17
CA LYS A 210 -5.21 -8.36 12.76
C LYS A 210 -5.93 -9.23 11.73
N ILE A 211 -6.14 -8.71 10.51
CA ILE A 211 -6.72 -9.50 9.40
C ILE A 211 -5.82 -10.71 9.08
N MET A 212 -4.50 -10.50 9.00
CA MET A 212 -3.55 -11.58 8.70
C MET A 212 -3.46 -12.62 9.82
N LEU A 213 -3.45 -12.19 11.08
CA LEU A 213 -3.42 -13.10 12.24
C LEU A 213 -4.72 -13.91 12.43
N SER A 214 -5.79 -13.55 11.72
CA SER A 214 -7.08 -14.27 11.72
C SER A 214 -7.18 -15.35 10.64
N MET A 215 -6.13 -15.58 9.87
CA MET A 215 -6.03 -16.63 8.86
C MET A 215 -5.60 -17.97 9.46
#